data_23985aa0591c28b40b40641ffcf05b62
#
_entry.id   23985aa0591c28b40b40641ffcf05b62
#
_cell.length_a   1.000
_cell.length_b   1.000
_cell.length_c   1.000
_cell.angle_alpha   90.00
_cell.angle_beta   90.00
_cell.angle_gamma   90.00
#
_symmetry.space_group_name_H-M   'P 1'
#
loop_
_entity.id
_entity.type
_entity.pdbx_description
1 polymer ?
#
loop_
_entity_poly.entity_id
_entity_poly.type
_entity_poly.pdbx_seq_one_letter_code
_entity_poly.pdbx_strand_id
1 'polypeptide(L)'
;YCFNDVTGYQKIGSYNGRGSNGNSITTGFKPDFVLVKRSNSSGGWLIFDTKRSNSNPVNDRIEANNDQAEQTNSGDKHITITATAFEANGSDSELNASGGTYIYWAVAKNVPSNTTLANSFNAAFYTGSSTDGRTISNFGFRPDLVWIKKLSATDLHVLTDAARGQNKQLFSNQSDAQSVSNTRITSFDTNGFTLDGTSSNRVNGSANSFIAWG
;
A
#
# COMPACT_ATOMS: atom_id res chain seq x y z
N TYR A 1 -10.53 -6.30 8.73
CA TYR A 1 -9.20 -6.95 8.63
C TYR A 1 -8.47 -6.80 9.96
N CYS A 2 -7.85 -7.87 10.43
CA CYS A 2 -7.05 -7.89 11.66
C CYS A 2 -5.63 -8.33 11.31
N PHE A 3 -4.64 -7.60 11.84
CA PHE A 3 -3.23 -7.87 11.63
C PHE A 3 -2.54 -8.06 12.99
N ASN A 4 -1.46 -8.83 13.02
CA ASN A 4 -0.66 -9.10 14.20
C ASN A 4 0.83 -8.92 13.90
N ASP A 5 1.63 -8.57 14.91
CA ASP A 5 3.08 -8.52 14.75
C ASP A 5 3.64 -9.90 14.38
N VAL A 6 4.51 -9.93 13.37
CA VAL A 6 5.24 -11.12 12.94
C VAL A 6 6.71 -10.75 12.83
N THR A 7 7.54 -11.34 13.68
CA THR A 7 8.97 -11.05 13.76
C THR A 7 9.65 -11.18 12.41
N GLY A 8 10.37 -10.12 12.01
CA GLY A 8 11.09 -10.05 10.74
C GLY A 8 10.23 -9.83 9.51
N TYR A 9 8.91 -9.73 9.67
CA TYR A 9 7.99 -9.60 8.54
C TYR A 9 7.02 -8.44 8.67
N GLN A 10 6.31 -8.31 9.79
CA GLN A 10 5.27 -7.31 9.97
C GLN A 10 5.33 -6.70 11.36
N LYS A 11 5.14 -5.39 11.43
CA LYS A 11 5.06 -4.67 12.70
C LYS A 11 4.00 -3.59 12.68
N ILE A 12 3.21 -3.56 13.75
CA ILE A 12 2.25 -2.50 14.04
C ILE A 12 2.70 -1.80 15.31
N GLY A 13 2.59 -0.47 15.33
CA GLY A 13 3.02 0.27 16.50
C GLY A 13 2.67 1.73 16.44
N SER A 14 3.26 2.50 17.36
CA SER A 14 3.11 3.95 17.41
C SER A 14 4.46 4.63 17.61
N TYR A 15 4.51 5.92 17.27
CA TYR A 15 5.66 6.77 17.54
C TYR A 15 5.22 8.22 17.79
N ASN A 16 6.11 8.99 18.42
CA ASN A 16 5.93 10.43 18.59
C ASN A 16 6.71 11.18 17.51
N GLY A 17 6.09 12.20 16.95
CA GLY A 17 6.73 13.06 15.97
C GLY A 17 7.83 13.90 16.61
N ARG A 18 8.91 14.12 15.87
CA ARG A 18 10.10 14.85 16.29
C ARG A 18 10.14 16.28 15.74
N GLY A 19 9.47 16.55 14.63
CA GLY A 19 9.51 17.84 13.93
C GLY A 19 10.82 18.10 13.19
N SER A 20 11.62 17.06 12.93
CA SER A 20 12.90 17.14 12.21
C SER A 20 13.26 15.80 11.60
N ASN A 21 14.20 15.82 10.64
CA ASN A 21 14.68 14.60 9.97
C ASN A 21 15.29 13.58 10.96
N GLY A 22 15.28 12.31 10.57
CA GLY A 22 15.93 11.22 11.28
C GLY A 22 15.16 10.73 12.51
N ASN A 23 13.82 10.87 12.54
CA ASN A 23 13.00 10.21 13.55
C ASN A 23 12.90 8.71 13.23
N SER A 24 13.76 7.92 13.86
CA SER A 24 13.91 6.48 13.54
C SER A 24 12.92 5.62 14.32
N ILE A 25 12.14 4.82 13.60
CA ILE A 25 11.12 3.90 14.13
C ILE A 25 11.55 2.47 13.82
N THR A 26 12.03 1.76 14.84
CA THR A 26 12.55 0.40 14.72
C THR A 26 11.45 -0.62 14.42
N THR A 27 11.60 -1.35 13.33
CA THR A 27 10.71 -2.44 12.92
C THR A 27 11.31 -3.83 13.19
N GLY A 28 12.66 -3.92 13.23
CA GLY A 28 13.39 -5.18 13.32
C GLY A 28 13.66 -5.86 11.97
N PHE A 29 13.21 -5.25 10.88
CA PHE A 29 13.42 -5.68 9.49
C PHE A 29 13.43 -4.45 8.57
N LYS A 30 13.83 -4.63 7.33
CA LYS A 30 13.74 -3.61 6.28
C LYS A 30 12.29 -3.53 5.77
N PRO A 31 11.53 -2.46 6.02
CA PRO A 31 10.18 -2.31 5.48
C PRO A 31 10.22 -2.08 3.96
N ASP A 32 9.28 -2.67 3.25
CA ASP A 32 8.97 -2.36 1.85
C ASP A 32 7.64 -1.63 1.68
N PHE A 33 6.78 -1.72 2.68
CA PHE A 33 5.52 -1.00 2.78
C PHE A 33 5.39 -0.38 4.18
N VAL A 34 4.96 0.88 4.25
CA VAL A 34 4.67 1.58 5.51
C VAL A 34 3.39 2.40 5.34
N LEU A 35 2.39 2.12 6.16
CA LEU A 35 1.18 2.93 6.33
C LEU A 35 1.30 3.71 7.63
N VAL A 36 1.07 5.03 7.59
CA VAL A 36 1.14 5.92 8.76
C VAL A 36 -0.15 6.71 8.90
N LYS A 37 -0.60 6.89 10.13
CA LYS A 37 -1.75 7.75 10.46
C LYS A 37 -1.47 8.53 11.74
N ARG A 38 -1.66 9.84 11.71
CA ARG A 38 -1.70 10.65 12.94
C ARG A 38 -2.93 10.30 13.78
N SER A 39 -2.73 10.01 15.07
CA SER A 39 -3.80 9.56 15.97
C SER A 39 -4.35 10.67 16.87
N ASN A 40 -3.58 11.73 17.14
CA ASN A 40 -3.97 12.83 18.03
C ASN A 40 -4.44 14.09 17.27
N SER A 41 -4.62 14.03 15.97
CA SER A 41 -5.18 15.10 15.14
C SER A 41 -5.73 14.54 13.83
N SER A 42 -6.46 15.36 13.06
CA SER A 42 -6.86 15.04 11.68
C SER A 42 -5.63 14.91 10.78
N GLY A 43 -5.78 14.23 9.64
CA GLY A 43 -4.75 14.01 8.62
C GLY A 43 -5.05 12.80 7.75
N GLY A 44 -4.28 12.60 6.69
CA GLY A 44 -4.39 11.46 5.79
C GLY A 44 -3.84 10.16 6.39
N TRP A 45 -4.15 9.06 5.72
CA TRP A 45 -3.52 7.76 5.89
C TRP A 45 -2.44 7.63 4.83
N LEU A 46 -1.20 7.90 5.18
CA LEU A 46 -0.08 7.96 4.24
C LEU A 46 0.46 6.57 3.95
N ILE A 47 0.56 6.22 2.67
CA ILE A 47 1.18 4.96 2.20
C ILE A 47 2.48 5.29 1.48
N PHE A 48 3.55 4.65 1.93
CA PHE A 48 4.87 4.63 1.30
C PHE A 48 5.25 3.20 0.95
N ASP A 49 5.86 2.98 -0.20
CA ASP A 49 6.43 1.69 -0.56
C ASP A 49 7.64 1.82 -1.48
N THR A 50 8.53 0.84 -1.41
CA THR A 50 9.77 0.81 -2.19
C THR A 50 9.55 0.41 -3.65
N LYS A 51 8.33 -0.02 -4.01
CA LYS A 51 8.04 -0.43 -5.39
C LYS A 51 7.76 0.75 -6.31
N ARG A 52 7.14 1.80 -5.78
CA ARG A 52 6.83 3.03 -6.53
C ARG A 52 8.02 3.98 -6.54
N SER A 53 8.67 4.16 -5.40
CA SER A 53 9.80 5.08 -5.24
C SER A 53 11.11 4.35 -5.53
N ASN A 54 11.79 4.73 -6.60
CA ASN A 54 13.08 4.16 -6.99
C ASN A 54 14.28 4.75 -6.20
N SER A 55 14.00 5.62 -5.24
CA SER A 55 15.00 6.32 -4.42
C SER A 55 14.77 6.08 -2.94
N ASN A 56 15.81 6.27 -2.15
CA ASN A 56 15.75 6.37 -0.72
C ASN A 56 16.40 7.71 -0.31
N PRO A 57 15.65 8.67 0.20
CA PRO A 57 14.31 8.56 0.81
C PRO A 57 13.19 8.22 -0.19
N VAL A 58 12.16 7.55 0.33
CA VAL A 58 10.91 7.26 -0.37
C VAL A 58 10.05 8.51 -0.32
N ASN A 59 9.91 9.19 -1.45
CA ASN A 59 9.23 10.49 -1.58
C ASN A 59 7.83 10.39 -2.17
N ASP A 60 7.52 9.28 -2.84
CA ASP A 60 6.24 9.06 -3.48
C ASP A 60 5.24 8.50 -2.46
N ARG A 61 4.08 9.13 -2.37
CA ARG A 61 3.04 8.73 -1.42
C ARG A 61 1.65 8.69 -2.05
N ILE A 62 0.80 7.89 -1.45
CA ILE A 62 -0.64 7.86 -1.67
C ILE A 62 -1.32 8.02 -0.32
N GLU A 63 -2.52 8.56 -0.31
CA GLU A 63 -3.37 8.63 0.88
C GLU A 63 -4.55 7.67 0.74
N ALA A 64 -4.63 6.67 1.63
CA ALA A 64 -5.64 5.61 1.57
C ALA A 64 -7.09 6.10 1.77
N ASN A 65 -7.27 7.29 2.31
CA ASN A 65 -8.57 7.88 2.64
C ASN A 65 -9.06 8.94 1.62
N ASN A 66 -8.34 9.15 0.53
CA ASN A 66 -8.78 10.04 -0.55
C ASN A 66 -8.57 9.39 -1.92
N ASP A 67 -9.08 10.01 -2.96
CA ASP A 67 -9.03 9.52 -4.33
C ASP A 67 -7.91 10.14 -5.17
N GLN A 68 -7.08 10.99 -4.59
CA GLN A 68 -6.03 11.71 -5.30
C GLN A 68 -5.05 10.77 -6.02
N ALA A 69 -4.51 11.25 -7.12
CA ALA A 69 -3.38 10.61 -7.79
C ALA A 69 -2.15 10.57 -6.86
N GLU A 70 -1.17 9.74 -7.22
CA GLU A 70 0.10 9.69 -6.52
C GLU A 70 0.74 11.07 -6.42
N GLN A 71 1.23 11.38 -5.24
CA GLN A 71 1.98 12.61 -4.97
C GLN A 71 3.47 12.28 -4.93
N THR A 72 4.20 12.83 -5.87
CA THR A 72 5.65 12.69 -5.99
C THR A 72 6.35 13.92 -5.43
N ASN A 73 7.60 13.77 -4.97
CA ASN A 73 8.41 14.88 -4.42
C ASN A 73 7.71 15.68 -3.31
N SER A 74 7.15 15.00 -2.35
CA SER A 74 6.25 15.61 -1.37
C SER A 74 6.93 16.45 -0.28
N GLY A 75 8.10 17.02 -0.53
CA GLY A 75 8.77 17.94 0.38
C GLY A 75 9.04 17.31 1.76
N ASP A 76 8.39 17.82 2.81
CA ASP A 76 8.55 17.36 4.19
C ASP A 76 7.84 16.03 4.50
N LYS A 77 7.15 15.41 3.54
CA LYS A 77 6.45 14.13 3.73
C LYS A 77 7.19 12.99 3.04
N HIS A 78 8.27 12.53 3.62
CA HIS A 78 9.05 11.40 3.08
C HIS A 78 9.60 10.54 4.22
N ILE A 79 9.91 9.28 3.89
CA ILE A 79 10.55 8.36 4.83
C ILE A 79 11.87 7.85 4.25
N THR A 80 12.83 7.59 5.13
CA THR A 80 14.06 6.85 4.78
C THR A 80 13.91 5.41 5.24
N ILE A 81 14.14 4.45 4.37
CA ILE A 81 14.11 3.02 4.71
C ILE A 81 15.52 2.55 5.05
N THR A 82 15.66 1.91 6.20
CA THR A 82 16.92 1.30 6.67
C THR A 82 16.80 -0.22 6.78
N ALA A 83 17.87 -0.90 7.14
CA ALA A 83 17.88 -2.37 7.28
C ALA A 83 16.91 -2.89 8.37
N THR A 84 16.59 -2.07 9.39
CA THR A 84 15.80 -2.49 10.56
C THR A 84 14.78 -1.48 11.01
N ALA A 85 14.56 -0.40 10.24
CA ALA A 85 13.69 0.70 10.63
C ALA A 85 13.17 1.47 9.40
N PHE A 86 12.21 2.34 9.62
CA PHE A 86 12.02 3.52 8.77
C PHE A 86 12.25 4.79 9.58
N GLU A 87 12.64 5.87 8.92
CA GLU A 87 12.79 7.19 9.53
C GLU A 87 11.73 8.12 8.97
N ALA A 88 10.91 8.69 9.84
CA ALA A 88 9.99 9.76 9.46
C ALA A 88 10.77 11.08 9.39
N ASN A 89 10.72 11.76 8.25
CA ASN A 89 11.48 12.97 8.00
C ASN A 89 10.57 14.20 7.87
N GLY A 90 11.20 15.37 7.97
CA GLY A 90 10.51 16.66 7.91
C GLY A 90 9.78 17.02 9.21
N SER A 91 8.89 17.99 9.09
CA SER A 91 8.08 18.53 10.19
C SER A 91 6.57 18.48 9.91
N ASP A 92 6.17 17.83 8.83
CA ASP A 92 4.78 17.81 8.40
C ASP A 92 3.85 17.19 9.43
N SER A 93 2.67 17.79 9.55
CA SER A 93 1.67 17.45 10.57
C SER A 93 1.14 16.04 10.48
N GLU A 94 1.14 15.42 9.30
CA GLU A 94 0.57 14.07 9.06
C GLU A 94 1.61 12.96 9.22
N LEU A 95 2.91 13.30 9.28
CA LEU A 95 4.00 12.33 9.36
C LEU A 95 4.88 12.47 10.60
N ASN A 96 5.36 13.68 10.93
CA ASN A 96 6.44 13.82 11.91
C ASN A 96 6.43 15.14 12.71
N ALA A 97 5.32 15.86 12.82
CA ALA A 97 5.27 17.09 13.61
C ALA A 97 5.61 16.86 15.09
N SER A 98 6.36 17.79 15.69
CA SER A 98 6.59 17.79 17.14
C SER A 98 5.28 17.77 17.91
N GLY A 99 5.16 16.89 18.92
CA GLY A 99 3.92 16.68 19.69
C GLY A 99 2.84 15.86 18.96
N GLY A 100 3.08 15.44 17.71
CA GLY A 100 2.22 14.50 17.01
C GLY A 100 2.40 13.08 17.55
N THR A 101 1.31 12.31 17.65
CA THR A 101 1.34 10.86 17.90
C THR A 101 0.82 10.14 16.68
N TYR A 102 1.53 9.12 16.24
CA TYR A 102 1.28 8.38 15.00
C TYR A 102 1.17 6.89 15.26
N ILE A 103 0.29 6.22 14.56
CA ILE A 103 0.27 4.77 14.44
C ILE A 103 0.83 4.37 13.08
N TYR A 104 1.43 3.20 12.99
CA TYR A 104 1.97 2.68 11.75
C TYR A 104 1.74 1.18 11.59
N TRP A 105 1.71 0.75 10.33
CA TRP A 105 1.82 -0.64 9.91
C TRP A 105 2.94 -0.74 8.89
N ALA A 106 3.95 -1.55 9.20
CA ALA A 106 5.11 -1.80 8.35
C ALA A 106 5.17 -3.27 7.95
N VAL A 107 5.48 -3.55 6.68
CA VAL A 107 5.60 -4.91 6.14
C VAL A 107 6.88 -5.02 5.33
N ALA A 108 7.60 -6.15 5.49
CA ALA A 108 8.73 -6.52 4.66
C ALA A 108 8.26 -7.26 3.40
N LYS A 109 8.96 -7.07 2.29
CA LYS A 109 8.75 -7.85 1.08
C LYS A 109 9.15 -9.32 1.26
N ASN A 110 10.27 -9.55 1.94
CA ASN A 110 10.83 -10.88 2.10
C ASN A 110 10.76 -11.31 3.56
N VAL A 111 10.20 -12.47 3.79
CA VAL A 111 10.22 -13.14 5.11
C VAL A 111 11.57 -13.84 5.29
N PRO A 112 12.11 -13.91 6.51
CA PRO A 112 13.28 -14.73 6.79
C PRO A 112 13.13 -16.15 6.25
N SER A 113 14.18 -16.69 5.62
CA SER A 113 14.18 -17.90 4.79
C SER A 113 13.78 -19.22 5.47
N ASN A 114 13.52 -19.20 6.78
CA ASN A 114 13.14 -20.41 7.54
C ASN A 114 11.65 -20.42 7.95
N THR A 115 10.82 -19.54 7.42
CA THR A 115 9.40 -19.48 7.76
C THR A 115 8.53 -19.94 6.58
N THR A 116 7.44 -20.63 6.87
CA THR A 116 6.39 -20.98 5.89
C THR A 116 5.66 -19.75 5.32
N LEU A 117 6.03 -18.55 5.78
CA LEU A 117 5.50 -17.25 5.37
C LEU A 117 6.29 -16.63 4.19
N ALA A 118 7.22 -17.36 3.58
CA ALA A 118 7.89 -16.89 2.37
C ALA A 118 6.86 -16.51 1.32
N ASN A 119 6.95 -15.25 0.81
CA ASN A 119 6.04 -14.69 -0.18
C ASN A 119 4.60 -14.43 0.34
N SER A 120 4.46 -13.76 1.47
CA SER A 120 3.15 -13.37 2.03
C SER A 120 2.75 -11.93 1.76
N PHE A 121 3.64 -11.12 1.16
CA PHE A 121 3.36 -9.76 0.73
C PHE A 121 4.20 -9.41 -0.48
N ASN A 122 3.59 -8.82 -1.50
CA ASN A 122 4.30 -8.22 -2.62
C ASN A 122 3.50 -7.03 -3.17
N ALA A 123 4.17 -6.21 -3.99
CA ALA A 123 3.55 -5.12 -4.71
C ALA A 123 3.87 -5.21 -6.20
N ALA A 124 2.89 -4.96 -7.05
CA ALA A 124 3.05 -4.91 -8.49
C ALA A 124 2.70 -3.52 -9.03
N PHE A 125 3.66 -2.90 -9.71
CA PHE A 125 3.43 -1.72 -10.53
C PHE A 125 3.14 -2.15 -11.95
N TYR A 126 2.08 -1.60 -12.58
CA TYR A 126 1.71 -1.94 -13.96
C TYR A 126 0.99 -0.80 -14.67
N THR A 127 1.08 -0.79 -16.00
CA THR A 127 0.28 0.09 -16.86
C THR A 127 -0.95 -0.66 -17.33
N GLY A 128 -2.13 -0.07 -17.24
CA GLY A 128 -3.38 -0.65 -17.72
C GLY A 128 -3.39 -0.88 -19.23
N SER A 129 -4.13 -1.85 -19.69
CA SER A 129 -4.24 -2.23 -21.11
C SER A 129 -5.66 -2.21 -21.66
N SER A 130 -6.68 -2.12 -20.79
CA SER A 130 -8.09 -2.36 -21.13
C SER A 130 -8.35 -3.72 -21.82
N THR A 131 -7.43 -4.67 -21.63
CA THR A 131 -7.57 -6.03 -22.19
C THR A 131 -8.21 -6.93 -21.14
N ASP A 132 -9.25 -7.66 -21.53
CA ASP A 132 -9.88 -8.67 -20.68
C ASP A 132 -8.96 -9.87 -20.46
N GLY A 133 -9.06 -10.50 -19.29
CA GLY A 133 -8.23 -11.64 -18.91
C GLY A 133 -6.76 -11.28 -18.65
N ARG A 134 -6.44 -10.02 -18.44
CA ARG A 134 -5.08 -9.59 -18.14
C ARG A 134 -4.61 -10.10 -16.79
N THR A 135 -3.55 -10.90 -16.77
CA THR A 135 -2.92 -11.39 -15.53
C THR A 135 -1.85 -10.42 -15.04
N ILE A 136 -1.91 -10.08 -13.75
CA ILE A 136 -0.85 -9.42 -13.00
C ILE A 136 -0.13 -10.51 -12.20
N SER A 137 1.01 -10.94 -12.72
CA SER A 137 1.84 -12.01 -12.15
C SER A 137 3.04 -11.44 -11.38
N ASN A 138 3.90 -12.32 -10.87
CA ASN A 138 5.11 -12.00 -10.10
C ASN A 138 4.86 -11.62 -8.63
N PHE A 139 3.73 -12.03 -8.07
CA PHE A 139 3.55 -11.98 -6.61
C PHE A 139 4.40 -13.06 -5.91
N GLY A 140 4.60 -14.20 -6.54
CA GLY A 140 5.28 -15.37 -5.96
C GLY A 140 4.36 -16.25 -5.12
N PHE A 141 3.10 -15.87 -4.99
CA PHE A 141 2.06 -16.56 -4.23
C PHE A 141 0.67 -16.16 -4.75
N ARG A 142 -0.36 -16.89 -4.31
CA ARG A 142 -1.75 -16.51 -4.52
C ARG A 142 -2.14 -15.48 -3.45
N PRO A 143 -2.43 -14.21 -3.82
CA PRO A 143 -2.89 -13.24 -2.83
C PRO A 143 -4.31 -13.56 -2.36
N ASP A 144 -4.58 -13.39 -1.08
CA ASP A 144 -5.94 -13.48 -0.52
C ASP A 144 -6.60 -12.12 -0.30
N LEU A 145 -5.82 -11.05 -0.32
CA LEU A 145 -6.25 -9.65 -0.38
C LEU A 145 -5.49 -8.96 -1.50
N VAL A 146 -6.18 -8.18 -2.31
CA VAL A 146 -5.55 -7.28 -3.30
C VAL A 146 -6.11 -5.87 -3.12
N TRP A 147 -5.21 -4.92 -2.91
CA TRP A 147 -5.52 -3.50 -2.83
C TRP A 147 -4.91 -2.78 -4.03
N ILE A 148 -5.75 -2.22 -4.90
CA ILE A 148 -5.31 -1.53 -6.13
C ILE A 148 -5.60 -0.04 -6.04
N LYS A 149 -4.63 0.77 -6.48
CA LYS A 149 -4.77 2.22 -6.67
C LYS A 149 -4.27 2.66 -8.04
N LYS A 150 -5.06 3.46 -8.74
CA LYS A 150 -4.62 4.22 -9.91
C LYS A 150 -3.70 5.36 -9.45
N LEU A 151 -2.52 5.46 -10.04
CA LEU A 151 -1.50 6.45 -9.70
C LEU A 151 -1.59 7.71 -10.56
N SER A 152 -1.90 7.55 -11.84
CA SER A 152 -1.87 8.60 -12.86
C SER A 152 -3.06 9.56 -12.83
N ALA A 153 -4.09 9.26 -12.05
CA ALA A 153 -5.30 10.10 -11.96
C ALA A 153 -6.06 9.84 -10.65
N THR A 154 -6.92 10.78 -10.31
CA THR A 154 -7.91 10.64 -9.22
C THR A 154 -8.82 9.45 -9.49
N ASP A 155 -8.91 8.51 -8.56
CA ASP A 155 -9.83 7.36 -8.59
C ASP A 155 -9.91 6.69 -7.21
N LEU A 156 -10.90 5.83 -7.02
CA LEU A 156 -11.08 5.08 -5.78
C LEU A 156 -9.98 4.03 -5.57
N HIS A 157 -9.69 3.76 -4.31
CA HIS A 157 -8.94 2.58 -3.92
C HIS A 157 -9.84 1.35 -3.96
N VAL A 158 -9.43 0.29 -4.62
CA VAL A 158 -10.19 -0.95 -4.75
C VAL A 158 -9.57 -2.04 -3.87
N LEU A 159 -10.33 -2.53 -2.89
CA LEU A 159 -9.95 -3.65 -2.03
C LEU A 159 -10.85 -4.85 -2.34
N THR A 160 -10.24 -5.95 -2.73
CA THR A 160 -10.92 -7.21 -3.02
C THR A 160 -10.20 -8.35 -2.30
N ASP A 161 -10.93 -9.27 -1.72
CA ASP A 161 -10.36 -10.40 -1.00
C ASP A 161 -11.06 -11.73 -1.33
N ALA A 162 -10.33 -12.83 -1.12
CA ALA A 162 -10.80 -14.16 -1.40
C ALA A 162 -11.91 -14.62 -0.44
N ALA A 163 -11.94 -14.08 0.78
CA ALA A 163 -12.94 -14.47 1.78
C ALA A 163 -14.35 -14.01 1.41
N ARG A 164 -14.48 -12.79 0.84
CA ARG A 164 -15.76 -12.27 0.33
C ARG A 164 -16.04 -12.70 -1.11
N GLY A 165 -15.02 -12.97 -1.88
CA GLY A 165 -15.06 -13.34 -3.29
C GLY A 165 -14.59 -12.21 -4.22
N GLN A 166 -14.03 -12.59 -5.37
CA GLN A 166 -13.35 -11.69 -6.31
C GLN A 166 -14.24 -10.59 -6.89
N ASN A 167 -15.55 -10.76 -6.90
CA ASN A 167 -16.50 -9.77 -7.41
C ASN A 167 -17.00 -8.78 -6.34
N LYS A 168 -16.53 -8.88 -5.09
CA LYS A 168 -16.94 -8.03 -3.97
C LYS A 168 -15.83 -7.08 -3.59
N GLN A 169 -16.15 -5.81 -3.53
CA GLN A 169 -15.17 -4.74 -3.35
C GLN A 169 -15.56 -3.80 -2.23
N LEU A 170 -14.56 -3.29 -1.56
CA LEU A 170 -14.63 -2.13 -0.68
C LEU A 170 -13.73 -1.03 -1.24
N PHE A 171 -13.97 0.19 -0.80
CA PHE A 171 -13.16 1.35 -1.15
C PHE A 171 -12.68 2.01 0.14
N SER A 172 -11.36 2.07 0.36
CA SER A 172 -10.81 2.62 1.61
C SER A 172 -11.06 4.12 1.78
N ASN A 173 -11.36 4.80 0.70
CA ASN A 173 -11.59 6.24 0.65
C ASN A 173 -13.07 6.61 0.54
N GLN A 174 -13.99 5.67 0.82
CA GLN A 174 -15.42 5.92 0.85
C GLN A 174 -16.09 5.21 2.03
N SER A 175 -17.26 5.69 2.42
CA SER A 175 -18.10 5.08 3.47
C SER A 175 -19.19 4.17 2.89
N ASP A 176 -19.11 3.84 1.61
CA ASP A 176 -20.11 3.04 0.91
C ASP A 176 -20.12 1.59 1.40
N ALA A 177 -21.27 0.98 1.33
CA ALA A 177 -21.43 -0.46 1.50
C ALA A 177 -20.64 -1.22 0.42
N GLN A 178 -20.41 -2.51 0.67
CA GLN A 178 -19.77 -3.40 -0.29
C GLN A 178 -20.41 -3.29 -1.68
N SER A 179 -19.62 -3.05 -2.70
CA SER A 179 -20.01 -3.07 -4.10
C SER A 179 -19.80 -4.47 -4.70
N VAL A 180 -20.69 -4.89 -5.59
CA VAL A 180 -20.53 -6.13 -6.38
C VAL A 180 -20.26 -5.75 -7.83
N SER A 181 -19.16 -6.25 -8.39
CA SER A 181 -18.79 -5.98 -9.78
C SER A 181 -17.92 -7.12 -10.33
N ASN A 182 -18.32 -7.67 -11.46
CA ASN A 182 -17.54 -8.70 -12.17
C ASN A 182 -16.49 -8.09 -13.12
N THR A 183 -16.33 -6.76 -13.11
CA THR A 183 -15.50 -6.04 -14.08
C THR A 183 -14.18 -5.53 -13.50
N ARG A 184 -13.59 -6.19 -12.50
CA ARG A 184 -12.32 -5.75 -11.90
C ARG A 184 -11.34 -6.91 -11.71
N ILE A 185 -11.36 -7.57 -10.55
CA ILE A 185 -10.61 -8.81 -10.35
C ILE A 185 -11.54 -9.95 -10.70
N THR A 186 -11.12 -10.81 -11.61
CA THR A 186 -11.89 -11.97 -12.08
C THR A 186 -11.41 -13.28 -11.46
N SER A 187 -10.15 -13.33 -11.02
CA SER A 187 -9.61 -14.49 -10.28
C SER A 187 -8.42 -14.10 -9.42
N PHE A 188 -8.22 -14.86 -8.33
CA PHE A 188 -6.98 -14.91 -7.55
C PHE A 188 -6.20 -16.15 -8.00
N ASP A 189 -5.02 -15.92 -8.60
CA ASP A 189 -4.22 -16.94 -9.28
C ASP A 189 -3.04 -17.38 -8.41
N THR A 190 -2.42 -18.51 -8.70
CA THR A 190 -1.28 -19.05 -7.92
C THR A 190 -0.09 -18.11 -7.81
N ASN A 191 0.05 -17.14 -8.73
CA ASN A 191 1.15 -16.18 -8.77
C ASN A 191 0.66 -14.75 -8.97
N GLY A 192 -0.53 -14.40 -8.46
CA GLY A 192 -1.10 -13.07 -8.61
C GLY A 192 -2.60 -13.09 -8.82
N PHE A 193 -3.11 -12.29 -9.76
CA PHE A 193 -4.55 -12.17 -10.03
C PHE A 193 -4.82 -11.75 -11.47
N THR A 194 -6.03 -11.99 -11.94
CA THR A 194 -6.48 -11.63 -13.29
C THR A 194 -7.49 -10.49 -13.23
N LEU A 195 -7.40 -9.57 -14.18
CA LEU A 195 -8.23 -8.38 -14.33
C LEU A 195 -9.17 -8.51 -15.53
N ASP A 196 -10.38 -7.95 -15.39
CA ASP A 196 -11.25 -7.63 -16.51
C ASP A 196 -10.72 -6.38 -17.24
N GLY A 197 -10.91 -6.34 -18.56
CA GLY A 197 -10.50 -5.25 -19.43
C GLY A 197 -11.60 -4.32 -19.89
N THR A 198 -12.80 -4.81 -20.05
CA THR A 198 -13.82 -4.16 -20.89
C THR A 198 -14.52 -2.98 -20.23
N SER A 199 -14.54 -2.90 -18.89
CA SER A 199 -15.25 -1.84 -18.16
C SER A 199 -14.46 -1.24 -16.99
N SER A 200 -13.24 -1.69 -16.77
CA SER A 200 -12.52 -1.43 -15.53
C SER A 200 -11.45 -0.34 -15.66
N ASN A 201 -11.87 0.89 -15.91
CA ASN A 201 -10.94 2.02 -15.89
C ASN A 201 -10.22 2.18 -14.51
N ARG A 202 -10.81 1.68 -13.41
CA ARG A 202 -10.26 1.80 -12.04
C ARG A 202 -9.10 0.87 -11.74
N VAL A 203 -8.98 -0.25 -12.44
CA VAL A 203 -7.92 -1.25 -12.19
C VAL A 203 -7.12 -1.63 -13.43
N ASN A 204 -7.62 -1.36 -14.64
CA ASN A 204 -6.96 -1.78 -15.89
C ASN A 204 -7.15 -0.78 -17.04
N GLY A 205 -7.56 0.46 -16.80
CA GLY A 205 -7.74 1.47 -17.86
C GLY A 205 -6.45 1.70 -18.64
N SER A 206 -6.54 1.67 -19.98
CA SER A 206 -5.40 1.87 -20.88
C SER A 206 -4.64 3.15 -20.59
N ALA A 207 -3.32 3.10 -20.72
CA ALA A 207 -2.38 4.19 -20.48
C ALA A 207 -2.34 4.74 -19.05
N ASN A 208 -3.13 4.20 -18.11
CA ASN A 208 -3.02 4.57 -16.69
C ASN A 208 -2.00 3.69 -15.98
N SER A 209 -1.30 4.27 -15.01
CA SER A 209 -0.43 3.52 -14.10
C SER A 209 -1.16 3.12 -12.82
N PHE A 210 -0.81 1.96 -12.32
CA PHE A 210 -1.43 1.35 -11.14
C PHE A 210 -0.38 0.72 -10.22
N ILE A 211 -0.69 0.69 -8.94
CA ILE A 211 -0.04 -0.16 -7.94
C ILE A 211 -1.08 -1.14 -7.39
N ALA A 212 -0.67 -2.38 -7.19
CA ALA A 212 -1.41 -3.39 -6.44
C ALA A 212 -0.54 -3.93 -5.30
N TRP A 213 -1.08 -3.98 -4.11
CA TRP A 213 -0.51 -4.66 -2.95
C TRP A 213 -1.34 -5.91 -2.66
N GLY A 214 -0.67 -7.03 -2.37
CA GLY A 214 -1.32 -8.30 -2.08
C GLY A 214 -0.55 -9.17 -1.10
#